data_a4e296b4f5b16938d7bf5aeab643db0d
#
_entry.id   a4e296b4f5b16938d7bf5aeab643db0d
#
_cell.length_a   1.000
_cell.length_b   1.000
_cell.length_c   1.000
_cell.angle_alpha   90.00
_cell.angle_beta   90.00
_cell.angle_gamma   90.00
#
_symmetry.space_group_name_H-M   'P 1'
#
loop_
_entity.id
_entity.type
_entity.pdbx_description
1 polymer ?
#
loop_
_entity_poly.entity_id
_entity_poly.type
_entity_poly.pdbx_seq_one_letter_code
_entity_poly.pdbx_strand_id
1 'polypeptide(L)'
;TQCSKTLYTYIEMGLFKEFGIDNFSLKKKVSRKIKSKKLKKRRQLINYEGREYKDYLEYVKTHPLEHTTEMDTVYNSQSGPFIQTFIFENTGLMIGFLHKEKTSVSMASTLDKLQEILEDDYYTHFSLLLTDRGSEFEKYDLFENNYQTDEARGHIFYCDPQRPDQKPH
;
A
#
# COMPACT_ATOMS: atom_id res chain seq x y z
N THR A 1 7.99 -44.17 -3.95
CA THR A 1 8.19 -43.24 -5.11
C THR A 1 8.86 -41.97 -4.62
N GLN A 2 10.09 -41.70 -5.07
CA GLN A 2 10.85 -40.53 -4.68
C GLN A 2 10.24 -39.25 -5.32
N CYS A 3 10.16 -38.15 -4.55
CA CYS A 3 9.65 -36.88 -5.05
C CYS A 3 10.65 -36.26 -6.06
N SER A 4 10.14 -35.61 -7.11
CA SER A 4 10.97 -34.92 -8.12
C SER A 4 11.99 -33.95 -7.49
N LYS A 5 11.64 -33.28 -6.40
CA LYS A 5 12.52 -32.35 -5.66
C LYS A 5 13.75 -33.09 -5.08
N THR A 6 13.54 -34.29 -4.55
CA THR A 6 14.62 -35.14 -4.01
C THR A 6 15.61 -35.54 -5.11
N LEU A 7 15.10 -35.86 -6.30
CA LEU A 7 15.93 -36.22 -7.43
C LEU A 7 16.85 -35.05 -7.86
N TYR A 8 16.30 -33.82 -7.93
CA TYR A 8 17.09 -32.64 -8.22
C TYR A 8 18.18 -32.37 -7.16
N THR A 9 17.90 -32.62 -5.88
CA THR A 9 18.89 -32.51 -4.81
C THR A 9 20.01 -33.52 -4.98
N TYR A 10 19.72 -34.75 -5.35
CA TYR A 10 20.71 -35.79 -5.59
C TYR A 10 21.62 -35.46 -6.78
N ILE A 11 21.07 -34.84 -7.84
CA ILE A 11 21.85 -34.38 -8.98
C ILE A 11 22.78 -33.22 -8.56
N GLU A 12 22.29 -32.33 -7.70
CA GLU A 12 23.11 -31.22 -7.13
C GLU A 12 24.27 -31.73 -6.27
N MET A 13 24.05 -32.80 -5.51
CA MET A 13 25.07 -33.48 -4.70
C MET A 13 26.06 -34.29 -5.56
N GLY A 14 25.79 -34.39 -6.86
CA GLY A 14 26.66 -35.09 -7.80
C GLY A 14 26.58 -36.62 -7.72
N LEU A 15 25.54 -37.18 -7.11
CA LEU A 15 25.38 -38.63 -6.95
C LEU A 15 25.21 -39.39 -8.29
N PHE A 16 24.91 -38.66 -9.39
CA PHE A 16 24.72 -39.24 -10.72
C PHE A 16 25.82 -38.86 -11.70
N LYS A 17 26.95 -38.30 -11.24
CA LYS A 17 28.07 -37.90 -12.12
C LYS A 17 28.66 -39.07 -12.90
N GLU A 18 28.75 -40.25 -12.29
CA GLU A 18 29.22 -41.47 -12.93
C GLU A 18 28.37 -41.91 -14.13
N PHE A 19 27.10 -41.50 -14.12
CA PHE A 19 26.15 -41.73 -15.22
C PHE A 19 26.07 -40.57 -16.21
N GLY A 20 26.98 -39.62 -16.14
CA GLY A 20 27.00 -38.43 -17.00
C GLY A 20 25.87 -37.43 -16.77
N ILE A 21 25.17 -37.55 -15.64
CA ILE A 21 24.06 -36.66 -15.28
C ILE A 21 24.54 -35.64 -14.24
N ASP A 22 24.57 -34.40 -14.65
CA ASP A 22 24.95 -33.26 -13.81
C ASP A 22 23.95 -32.10 -13.98
N ASN A 23 24.23 -30.99 -13.29
CA ASN A 23 23.40 -29.79 -13.36
C ASN A 23 23.32 -29.19 -14.77
N PHE A 24 24.30 -29.39 -15.65
CA PHE A 24 24.33 -28.89 -17.01
C PHE A 24 23.42 -29.73 -17.94
N SER A 25 23.19 -30.98 -17.59
CA SER A 25 22.26 -31.87 -18.30
C SER A 25 20.79 -31.45 -18.12
N LEU A 26 20.48 -30.58 -17.13
CA LEU A 26 19.13 -30.14 -16.81
C LEU A 26 18.78 -28.84 -17.56
N LYS A 27 18.24 -28.95 -18.78
CA LYS A 27 17.89 -27.81 -19.67
C LYS A 27 17.13 -26.66 -18.96
N LYS A 28 16.20 -26.98 -18.08
CA LYS A 28 15.41 -25.96 -17.34
C LYS A 28 16.22 -25.23 -16.27
N LYS A 29 17.28 -25.83 -15.75
CA LYS A 29 18.13 -25.23 -14.72
C LYS A 29 19.18 -24.31 -15.36
N VAL A 30 19.74 -24.70 -16.47
CA VAL A 30 20.69 -23.89 -17.25
C VAL A 30 20.03 -22.64 -17.84
N SER A 31 18.75 -22.72 -18.21
CA SER A 31 18.00 -21.58 -18.76
C SER A 31 17.51 -20.58 -17.72
N ARG A 32 17.60 -20.89 -16.43
CA ARG A 32 17.23 -19.95 -15.37
C ARG A 32 18.22 -18.80 -15.29
N LYS A 33 17.85 -17.63 -15.82
CA LYS A 33 18.57 -16.40 -15.53
C LYS A 33 18.60 -16.21 -14.01
N ILE A 34 19.81 -16.19 -13.44
CA ILE A 34 19.99 -15.80 -12.03
C ILE A 34 19.49 -14.36 -11.94
N LYS A 35 18.30 -14.19 -11.39
CA LYS A 35 17.80 -12.84 -11.06
C LYS A 35 18.78 -12.31 -10.02
N SER A 36 19.68 -11.42 -10.41
CA SER A 36 20.46 -10.65 -9.44
C SER A 36 19.48 -10.06 -8.44
N LYS A 37 19.67 -10.33 -7.15
CA LYS A 37 18.93 -9.65 -6.10
C LYS A 37 19.31 -8.17 -6.24
N LYS A 38 18.44 -7.39 -6.90
CA LYS A 38 18.60 -5.93 -6.86
C LYS A 38 18.62 -5.56 -5.39
N LEU A 39 19.75 -5.02 -4.93
CA LEU A 39 19.84 -4.43 -3.60
C LEU A 39 18.68 -3.42 -3.52
N LYS A 40 17.65 -3.76 -2.76
CA LYS A 40 16.58 -2.81 -2.48
C LYS A 40 17.27 -1.65 -1.79
N LYS A 41 17.28 -0.46 -2.43
CA LYS A 41 17.65 0.77 -1.73
C LYS A 41 16.89 0.75 -0.40
N ARG A 42 17.61 0.91 0.72
CA ARG A 42 16.97 1.09 2.03
C ARG A 42 16.00 2.25 1.85
N ARG A 43 14.69 1.97 1.92
CA ARG A 43 13.69 3.03 2.06
C ARG A 43 14.04 3.80 3.32
N GLN A 44 14.06 5.12 3.24
CA GLN A 44 14.05 5.91 4.44
C GLN A 44 12.85 5.43 5.29
N LEU A 45 13.10 5.12 6.55
CA LEU A 45 12.03 4.79 7.48
C LEU A 45 11.20 6.05 7.65
N ILE A 46 9.96 6.00 7.17
CA ILE A 46 9.01 7.07 7.37
C ILE A 46 8.61 7.01 8.83
N ASN A 47 8.62 8.16 9.48
CA ASN A 47 8.16 8.28 10.85
C ASN A 47 6.62 8.39 10.84
N TYR A 48 5.94 7.36 11.34
CA TYR A 48 4.49 7.33 11.54
C TYR A 48 4.09 7.62 12.99
N GLU A 49 5.00 8.17 13.80
CA GLU A 49 4.74 8.51 15.21
C GLU A 49 3.51 9.42 15.34
N GLY A 50 2.59 9.05 16.20
CA GLY A 50 1.32 9.74 16.39
C GLY A 50 0.28 9.49 15.28
N ARG A 51 0.58 8.60 14.31
CA ARG A 51 -0.31 8.26 13.19
C ARG A 51 -0.46 6.76 12.97
N GLU A 52 -0.03 5.95 13.93
CA GLU A 52 -0.20 4.50 13.86
C GLU A 52 -1.64 4.09 14.18
N TYR A 53 -2.01 2.86 13.89
CA TYR A 53 -3.36 2.36 14.15
C TYR A 53 -3.76 2.44 15.62
N LYS A 54 -2.80 2.29 16.56
CA LYS A 54 -3.04 2.50 17.99
C LYS A 54 -3.47 3.93 18.30
N ASP A 55 -2.81 4.92 17.63
CA ASP A 55 -3.11 6.35 17.81
C ASP A 55 -4.48 6.69 17.21
N TYR A 56 -4.82 6.05 16.08
CA TYR A 56 -6.17 6.10 15.50
C TYR A 56 -7.25 5.64 16.49
N LEU A 57 -7.05 4.48 17.13
CA LEU A 57 -8.02 3.96 18.10
C LEU A 57 -8.20 4.87 19.31
N GLU A 58 -7.16 5.57 19.72
CA GLU A 58 -7.22 6.57 20.80
C GLU A 58 -7.93 7.84 20.33
N TYR A 59 -7.64 8.28 19.10
CA TYR A 59 -8.27 9.44 18.49
C TYR A 59 -9.78 9.27 18.36
N VAL A 60 -10.26 8.16 17.81
CA VAL A 60 -11.69 7.87 17.64
C VAL A 60 -12.44 7.84 18.97
N LYS A 61 -11.81 7.34 20.04
CA LYS A 61 -12.42 7.35 21.38
C LYS A 61 -12.65 8.76 21.93
N THR A 62 -11.75 9.67 21.59
CA THR A 62 -11.82 11.08 22.06
C THR A 62 -12.66 11.96 21.13
N HIS A 63 -12.89 11.52 19.90
CA HIS A 63 -13.67 12.24 18.87
C HIS A 63 -14.79 11.37 18.28
N PRO A 64 -15.78 10.97 19.11
CA PRO A 64 -16.81 9.98 18.71
C PRO A 64 -17.80 10.48 17.65
N LEU A 65 -17.78 11.76 17.33
CA LEU A 65 -18.65 12.35 16.30
C LEU A 65 -17.99 12.41 14.92
N GLU A 66 -16.69 12.20 14.84
CA GLU A 66 -15.99 12.16 13.56
C GLU A 66 -16.13 10.78 12.91
N HIS A 67 -16.40 10.79 11.61
CA HIS A 67 -16.55 9.58 10.83
C HIS A 67 -15.27 9.26 10.08
N THR A 68 -14.85 8.00 10.16
CA THR A 68 -13.68 7.52 9.43
C THR A 68 -14.01 7.33 7.96
N THR A 69 -13.13 7.81 7.11
CA THR A 69 -13.11 7.50 5.69
C THR A 69 -11.87 6.68 5.37
N GLU A 70 -12.08 5.44 4.94
CA GLU A 70 -11.00 4.56 4.50
C GLU A 70 -10.54 4.97 3.11
N MET A 71 -9.22 5.03 2.92
CA MET A 71 -8.62 5.39 1.63
C MET A 71 -7.70 4.26 1.15
N ASP A 72 -7.81 3.93 -0.13
CA ASP A 72 -7.01 2.87 -0.76
C ASP A 72 -6.70 3.21 -2.23
N THR A 73 -5.82 2.41 -2.85
CA THR A 73 -5.52 2.53 -4.28
C THR A 73 -5.66 1.19 -4.98
N VAL A 74 -6.58 1.12 -5.94
CA VAL A 74 -6.81 -0.06 -6.77
C VAL A 74 -6.15 0.14 -8.15
N TYR A 75 -5.43 -0.87 -8.62
CA TYR A 75 -4.81 -0.85 -9.94
C TYR A 75 -4.57 -2.27 -10.46
N ASN A 76 -4.62 -2.42 -11.79
CA ASN A 76 -4.38 -3.70 -12.45
C ASN A 76 -2.91 -3.86 -12.90
N SER A 77 -2.24 -2.76 -13.22
CA SER A 77 -0.84 -2.78 -13.66
C SER A 77 -0.02 -1.69 -13.01
N GLN A 78 1.32 -1.88 -12.95
CA GLN A 78 2.23 -0.87 -12.39
C GLN A 78 2.31 0.43 -13.23
N SER A 79 1.81 0.40 -14.46
CA SER A 79 1.74 1.55 -15.36
C SER A 79 0.43 2.32 -15.27
N GLY A 80 -0.50 1.86 -14.41
CA GLY A 80 -1.84 2.45 -14.26
C GLY A 80 -2.85 1.94 -15.29
N PRO A 81 -4.01 2.55 -15.37
CA PRO A 81 -4.48 3.64 -14.49
C PRO A 81 -4.63 3.21 -13.03
N PHE A 82 -4.64 4.18 -12.12
CA PHE A 82 -4.80 3.98 -10.68
C PHE A 82 -6.12 4.58 -10.23
N ILE A 83 -6.87 3.87 -9.40
CA ILE A 83 -8.12 4.36 -8.84
C ILE A 83 -7.90 4.56 -7.35
N GLN A 84 -7.93 5.81 -6.89
CA GLN A 84 -8.01 6.13 -5.47
C GLN A 84 -9.45 5.95 -5.03
N THR A 85 -9.69 5.15 -4.01
CA THR A 85 -11.02 4.88 -3.45
C THR A 85 -11.14 5.49 -2.06
N PHE A 86 -12.33 5.99 -1.76
CA PHE A 86 -12.74 6.42 -0.43
C PHE A 86 -13.99 5.64 -0.05
N ILE A 87 -13.98 5.02 1.11
CA ILE A 87 -15.13 4.29 1.66
C ILE A 87 -15.52 4.97 2.97
N PHE A 88 -16.75 5.43 3.04
CA PHE A 88 -17.29 6.07 4.22
C PHE A 88 -17.83 5.00 5.19
N GLU A 89 -17.19 4.83 6.33
CA GLU A 89 -17.48 3.76 7.28
C GLU A 89 -18.94 3.79 7.78
N ASN A 90 -19.50 4.99 7.95
CA ASN A 90 -20.86 5.19 8.45
C ASN A 90 -21.97 4.79 7.45
N THR A 91 -21.70 4.83 6.15
CA THR A 91 -22.71 4.58 5.10
C THR A 91 -22.37 3.39 4.22
N GLY A 92 -21.11 2.94 4.20
CA GLY A 92 -20.61 1.96 3.25
C GLY A 92 -20.54 2.48 1.80
N LEU A 93 -20.79 3.79 1.58
CA LEU A 93 -20.66 4.38 0.26
C LEU A 93 -19.19 4.41 -0.15
N MET A 94 -18.90 3.96 -1.36
CA MET A 94 -17.58 4.05 -1.97
C MET A 94 -17.61 5.02 -3.15
N ILE A 95 -16.62 5.93 -3.20
CA ILE A 95 -16.35 6.78 -4.34
C ILE A 95 -14.94 6.53 -4.86
N GLY A 96 -14.69 6.77 -6.14
CA GLY A 96 -13.40 6.51 -6.77
C GLY A 96 -12.97 7.61 -7.72
N PHE A 97 -11.67 7.92 -7.71
CA PHE A 97 -11.04 8.92 -8.56
C PHE A 97 -9.93 8.32 -9.39
N LEU A 98 -9.93 8.62 -10.68
CA LEU A 98 -8.96 8.08 -11.63
C LEU A 98 -7.69 8.94 -11.66
N HIS A 99 -6.53 8.30 -11.49
CA HIS A 99 -5.22 8.92 -11.53
C HIS A 99 -4.34 8.31 -12.63
N LYS A 100 -3.52 9.15 -13.24
CA LYS A 100 -2.47 8.71 -14.18
C LYS A 100 -1.23 8.21 -13.44
N GLU A 101 -0.96 8.77 -12.25
CA GLU A 101 0.23 8.51 -11.46
C GLU A 101 -0.12 8.08 -10.04
N LYS A 102 0.67 7.13 -9.51
CA LYS A 102 0.58 6.65 -8.13
C LYS A 102 1.58 7.39 -7.26
N THR A 103 1.33 8.68 -7.01
CA THR A 103 2.18 9.55 -6.19
C THR A 103 1.38 10.23 -5.10
N SER A 104 2.01 10.58 -3.97
CA SER A 104 1.34 11.29 -2.87
C SER A 104 0.75 12.63 -3.33
N VAL A 105 1.42 13.33 -4.23
CA VAL A 105 0.93 14.60 -4.79
C VAL A 105 -0.35 14.39 -5.60
N SER A 106 -0.37 13.36 -6.47
CA SER A 106 -1.55 13.04 -7.27
C SER A 106 -2.74 12.66 -6.38
N MET A 107 -2.51 11.81 -5.35
CA MET A 107 -3.58 11.39 -4.44
C MET A 107 -4.10 12.55 -3.58
N ALA A 108 -3.20 13.40 -3.05
CA ALA A 108 -3.59 14.55 -2.24
C ALA A 108 -4.36 15.61 -3.06
N SER A 109 -4.06 15.76 -4.36
CA SER A 109 -4.77 16.71 -5.23
C SER A 109 -6.28 16.40 -5.37
N THR A 110 -6.70 15.16 -5.09
CA THR A 110 -8.12 14.82 -5.02
C THR A 110 -8.78 15.45 -3.80
N LEU A 111 -8.09 15.45 -2.66
CA LEU A 111 -8.59 16.08 -1.44
C LEU A 111 -8.68 17.60 -1.60
N ASP A 112 -7.72 18.23 -2.34
CA ASP A 112 -7.77 19.65 -2.64
C ASP A 112 -9.06 19.99 -3.41
N LYS A 113 -9.39 19.20 -4.44
CA LYS A 113 -10.61 19.38 -5.24
C LYS A 113 -11.88 19.10 -4.43
N LEU A 114 -11.85 18.06 -3.59
CA LEU A 114 -12.98 17.73 -2.74
C LEU A 114 -13.25 18.83 -1.71
N GLN A 115 -12.21 19.43 -1.15
CA GLN A 115 -12.32 20.54 -0.23
C GLN A 115 -12.90 21.80 -0.93
N GLU A 116 -12.47 22.08 -2.17
CA GLU A 116 -13.00 23.17 -2.98
C GLU A 116 -14.49 22.97 -3.32
N ILE A 117 -14.92 21.74 -3.62
CA ILE A 117 -16.30 21.43 -4.04
C ILE A 117 -17.26 21.35 -2.86
N LEU A 118 -16.82 20.78 -1.74
CA LEU A 118 -17.65 20.46 -0.58
C LEU A 118 -17.63 21.58 0.47
N GLU A 119 -16.66 22.48 0.40
CA GLU A 119 -16.50 23.58 1.36
C GLU A 119 -16.53 23.05 2.84
N ASP A 120 -17.46 23.55 3.66
CA ASP A 120 -17.60 23.13 5.06
C ASP A 120 -17.99 21.65 5.21
N ASP A 121 -18.74 21.09 4.26
CA ASP A 121 -19.15 19.68 4.27
C ASP A 121 -17.95 18.72 4.11
N TYR A 122 -16.84 19.18 3.58
CA TYR A 122 -15.60 18.41 3.50
C TYR A 122 -15.18 17.86 4.87
N TYR A 123 -15.21 18.68 5.89
CA TYR A 123 -14.76 18.31 7.23
C TYR A 123 -15.66 17.26 7.89
N THR A 124 -16.91 17.17 7.49
CA THR A 124 -17.83 16.11 7.97
C THR A 124 -17.43 14.73 7.47
N HIS A 125 -16.82 14.66 6.27
CA HIS A 125 -16.58 13.39 5.59
C HIS A 125 -15.11 13.02 5.44
N PHE A 126 -14.19 13.97 5.44
CA PHE A 126 -12.78 13.76 5.12
C PHE A 126 -11.80 14.25 6.20
N SER A 127 -12.30 14.64 7.38
CA SER A 127 -11.45 15.08 8.50
C SER A 127 -10.62 13.93 9.09
N LEU A 128 -11.09 12.69 8.97
CA LEU A 128 -10.43 11.50 9.53
C LEU A 128 -10.23 10.44 8.46
N LEU A 129 -8.98 10.28 8.03
CA LEU A 129 -8.59 9.32 6.99
C LEU A 129 -7.84 8.14 7.60
N LEU A 130 -8.22 6.91 7.19
CA LEU A 130 -7.51 5.68 7.52
C LEU A 130 -7.01 5.01 6.24
N THR A 131 -5.72 4.70 6.17
CA THR A 131 -5.12 4.11 4.98
C THR A 131 -4.07 3.05 5.32
N ASP A 132 -3.56 2.35 4.32
CA ASP A 132 -2.38 1.50 4.46
C ASP A 132 -1.09 2.32 4.36
N ARG A 133 0.07 1.65 4.55
CA ARG A 133 1.40 2.27 4.39
C ARG A 133 1.89 2.23 2.94
N GLY A 134 1.01 2.51 1.98
CA GLY A 134 1.35 2.62 0.57
C GLY A 134 2.27 3.80 0.29
N SER A 135 3.17 3.68 -0.71
CA SER A 135 4.10 4.77 -1.06
C SER A 135 3.41 6.04 -1.53
N GLU A 136 2.20 5.91 -2.05
CA GLU A 136 1.32 7.01 -2.47
C GLU A 136 0.74 7.80 -1.31
N PHE A 137 0.78 7.24 -0.10
CA PHE A 137 0.26 7.88 1.12
C PHE A 137 1.37 8.28 2.11
N GLU A 138 2.64 8.10 1.75
CA GLU A 138 3.79 8.32 2.63
C GLU A 138 3.96 9.77 3.09
N LYS A 139 3.51 10.74 2.29
CA LYS A 139 3.65 12.17 2.60
C LYS A 139 2.40 12.67 3.32
N TYR A 140 2.24 12.29 4.59
CA TYR A 140 1.07 12.64 5.41
C TYR A 140 0.76 14.16 5.43
N ASP A 141 1.79 15.01 5.40
CA ASP A 141 1.61 16.47 5.39
C ASP A 141 0.70 16.96 4.26
N LEU A 142 0.77 16.31 3.07
CA LEU A 142 -0.07 16.63 1.93
C LEU A 142 -1.54 16.26 2.14
N PHE A 143 -1.81 15.29 3.01
CA PHE A 143 -3.17 14.83 3.31
C PHE A 143 -3.77 15.58 4.49
N GLU A 144 -2.95 16.07 5.41
CA GLU A 144 -3.38 16.80 6.59
C GLU A 144 -3.51 18.31 6.35
N ASN A 145 -2.81 18.86 5.35
CA ASN A 145 -2.82 20.27 5.05
C ASN A 145 -3.13 20.54 3.56
N ASN A 146 -3.86 21.61 3.32
CA ASN A 146 -4.07 22.12 1.97
C ASN A 146 -2.91 23.05 1.60
N TYR A 147 -2.11 22.66 0.62
CA TYR A 147 -0.94 23.43 0.19
C TYR A 147 -1.26 24.76 -0.50
N GLN A 148 -2.50 24.92 -0.97
CA GLN A 148 -2.94 26.15 -1.64
C GLN A 148 -3.41 27.22 -0.66
N THR A 149 -4.07 26.78 0.42
CA THR A 149 -4.66 27.67 1.42
C THR A 149 -3.91 27.70 2.74
N ASP A 150 -2.93 26.76 2.94
CA ASP A 150 -2.20 26.52 4.19
C ASP A 150 -3.12 26.18 5.38
N GLU A 151 -4.30 25.65 5.10
CA GLU A 151 -5.29 25.23 6.09
C GLU A 151 -5.15 23.76 6.44
N ALA A 152 -5.24 23.46 7.75
CA ALA A 152 -5.37 22.08 8.20
C ALA A 152 -6.71 21.50 7.74
N ARG A 153 -6.69 20.30 7.14
CA ARG A 153 -7.89 19.65 6.60
C ARG A 153 -8.32 18.39 7.32
N GLY A 154 -7.51 17.85 8.20
CA GLY A 154 -7.85 16.66 8.96
C GLY A 154 -6.63 15.89 9.43
N HIS A 155 -6.87 14.64 9.77
CA HIS A 155 -5.86 13.69 10.25
C HIS A 155 -5.81 12.44 9.39
N ILE A 156 -4.61 11.92 9.15
CA ILE A 156 -4.40 10.66 8.46
C ILE A 156 -3.73 9.66 9.40
N PHE A 157 -4.31 8.45 9.47
CA PHE A 157 -3.78 7.33 10.24
C PHE A 157 -3.47 6.14 9.34
N TYR A 158 -2.54 5.30 9.78
CA TYR A 158 -2.02 4.19 9.01
C TYR A 158 -2.25 2.86 9.72
N CYS A 159 -2.83 1.91 8.99
CA CYS A 159 -2.92 0.53 9.44
C CYS A 159 -1.54 -0.10 9.63
N ASP A 160 -1.47 -1.08 10.50
CA ASP A 160 -0.26 -1.88 10.65
C ASP A 160 0.02 -2.72 9.40
N PRO A 161 1.29 -2.98 9.08
CA PRO A 161 1.63 -3.81 7.93
C PRO A 161 1.01 -5.21 8.02
N GLN A 162 0.40 -5.67 6.92
CA GLN A 162 -0.21 -7.00 6.83
C GLN A 162 -1.38 -7.25 7.79
N ARG A 163 -2.12 -6.22 8.16
CA ARG A 163 -3.30 -6.28 9.01
C ARG A 163 -4.56 -5.81 8.24
N PRO A 164 -5.07 -6.65 7.30
CA PRO A 164 -6.28 -6.28 6.52
C PRO A 164 -7.53 -6.14 7.39
N ASP A 165 -7.54 -6.77 8.57
CA ASP A 165 -8.60 -6.67 9.56
C ASP A 165 -8.81 -5.28 10.17
N GLN A 166 -7.85 -4.38 9.98
CA GLN A 166 -7.92 -2.98 10.45
C GLN A 166 -8.66 -2.05 9.47
N LYS A 167 -8.94 -2.51 8.26
CA LYS A 167 -9.83 -1.88 7.28
C LYS A 167 -10.92 -2.89 6.92
N PRO A 168 -12.11 -2.82 7.54
CA PRO A 168 -13.14 -3.84 7.39
C PRO A 168 -13.88 -3.83 6.04
N HIS A 169 -13.65 -2.83 5.19
CA HIS A 169 -14.32 -2.67 3.88
C HIS A 169 -13.40 -2.92 2.69
#